data_42da4f9986c9395c2936360e34f9f945
#
_entry.id   42da4f9986c9395c2936360e34f9f945
#
_cell.length_a   1.000
_cell.length_b   1.000
_cell.length_c   1.000
_cell.angle_alpha   90.00
_cell.angle_beta   90.00
_cell.angle_gamma   90.00
#
_symmetry.space_group_name_H-M   'P 1'
#
loop_
_entity.id
_entity.type
_entity.pdbx_description
1 polymer ?
#
loop_
_entity_poly.entity_id
_entity_poly.type
_entity_poly.pdbx_seq_one_letter_code
_entity_poly.pdbx_strand_id
1 'polypeptide(L)'
;MTVYKRRKRSKAPIIISIVIIAAVLLVIGGYFGYNKFIKYQYPIKYQDYVEKYSAENHLNKYFVYAVIKTESGFRPDAESNVGARGLMQIMEDTFDWVKFKSDDDEAVYYDMYNAETNIKYGCKLLGYLNAEFGNVETVAAAYHAGRGNVNEWLSDKRYSLDGVHLDKIPISETAHYVDKIKNAMEKYISLYDKK
;
A
#
# COMPACT_ATOMS: atom_id res chain seq x y z
N MET A 1 32.93 75.88 -8.78
CA MET A 1 31.58 75.40 -8.47
C MET A 1 31.51 73.94 -8.88
N THR A 2 31.61 72.98 -7.94
CA THR A 2 31.69 71.52 -8.24
C THR A 2 30.29 70.92 -8.18
N VAL A 3 29.76 70.53 -9.32
CA VAL A 3 28.42 69.95 -9.41
C VAL A 3 28.46 68.49 -8.94
N TYR A 4 27.91 68.21 -7.75
CA TYR A 4 27.81 66.86 -7.21
C TYR A 4 26.71 66.09 -7.94
N LYS A 5 27.10 65.17 -8.86
CA LYS A 5 26.19 64.28 -9.59
C LYS A 5 25.64 63.22 -8.66
N ARG A 6 24.41 63.37 -8.17
CA ARG A 6 23.70 62.40 -7.33
C ARG A 6 23.58 61.05 -8.04
N ARG A 7 24.34 60.04 -7.62
CA ARG A 7 24.31 58.70 -8.16
C ARG A 7 22.94 58.06 -7.87
N LYS A 8 22.10 57.82 -8.88
CA LYS A 8 20.83 57.07 -8.72
C LYS A 8 21.17 55.66 -8.20
N ARG A 9 20.72 55.30 -7.00
CA ARG A 9 20.84 53.94 -6.49
C ARG A 9 20.12 52.96 -7.43
N SER A 10 20.83 51.98 -7.92
CA SER A 10 20.26 50.93 -8.75
C SER A 10 19.18 50.17 -7.98
N LYS A 11 18.01 49.95 -8.59
CA LYS A 11 16.92 49.11 -8.03
C LYS A 11 17.16 47.60 -8.27
N ALA A 12 18.20 47.25 -9.00
CA ALA A 12 18.55 45.86 -9.36
C ALA A 12 18.64 44.93 -8.13
N PRO A 13 19.32 45.28 -7.00
CA PRO A 13 19.39 44.36 -5.87
C PRO A 13 18.04 44.08 -5.23
N ILE A 14 17.13 45.04 -5.23
CA ILE A 14 15.77 44.87 -4.70
C ILE A 14 14.97 43.91 -5.57
N ILE A 15 15.04 44.06 -6.90
CA ILE A 15 14.36 43.19 -7.85
C ILE A 15 14.88 41.74 -7.76
N ILE A 16 16.21 41.59 -7.64
CA ILE A 16 16.83 40.28 -7.46
C ILE A 16 16.32 39.60 -6.18
N SER A 17 16.28 40.36 -5.06
CA SER A 17 15.78 39.82 -3.78
C SER A 17 14.30 39.38 -3.89
N ILE A 18 13.45 40.15 -4.57
CA ILE A 18 12.03 39.79 -4.79
C ILE A 18 11.91 38.51 -5.63
N VAL A 19 12.70 38.37 -6.69
CA VAL A 19 12.69 37.19 -7.53
C VAL A 19 13.16 35.94 -6.73
N ILE A 20 14.19 36.07 -5.93
CA ILE A 20 14.67 34.96 -5.07
C ILE A 20 13.60 34.57 -4.05
N ILE A 21 12.97 35.53 -3.38
CA ILE A 21 11.92 35.26 -2.41
C ILE A 21 10.72 34.55 -3.12
N ALA A 22 10.31 35.03 -4.27
CA ALA A 22 9.24 34.42 -5.03
C ALA A 22 9.58 32.98 -5.45
N ALA A 23 10.79 32.72 -5.90
CA ALA A 23 11.27 31.38 -6.23
C ALA A 23 11.25 30.43 -5.00
N VAL A 24 11.72 30.92 -3.85
CA VAL A 24 11.68 30.13 -2.60
C VAL A 24 10.24 29.81 -2.19
N LEU A 25 9.33 30.78 -2.27
CA LEU A 25 7.91 30.56 -1.94
C LEU A 25 7.26 29.54 -2.89
N LEU A 26 7.60 29.58 -4.19
CA LEU A 26 7.12 28.57 -5.16
C LEU A 26 7.62 27.18 -4.86
N VAL A 27 8.89 27.02 -4.46
CA VAL A 27 9.46 25.72 -4.06
C VAL A 27 8.77 25.19 -2.80
N ILE A 28 8.59 26.05 -1.80
CA ILE A 28 7.90 25.69 -0.55
C ILE A 28 6.45 25.31 -0.83
N GLY A 29 5.72 26.10 -1.62
CA GLY A 29 4.35 25.83 -2.01
C GLY A 29 4.22 24.50 -2.81
N GLY A 30 5.14 24.28 -3.74
CA GLY A 30 5.24 23.04 -4.49
C GLY A 30 5.49 21.82 -3.59
N TYR A 31 6.39 21.93 -2.61
CA TYR A 31 6.66 20.87 -1.65
C TYR A 31 5.42 20.52 -0.80
N PHE A 32 4.72 21.51 -0.26
CA PHE A 32 3.48 21.26 0.48
C PHE A 32 2.37 20.69 -0.38
N GLY A 33 2.21 21.21 -1.61
CA GLY A 33 1.25 20.69 -2.58
C GLY A 33 1.52 19.24 -2.95
N TYR A 34 2.78 18.91 -3.23
CA TYR A 34 3.22 17.54 -3.51
C TYR A 34 2.95 16.59 -2.32
N ASN A 35 3.31 16.97 -1.10
CA ASN A 35 3.07 16.16 0.09
C ASN A 35 1.57 15.93 0.33
N LYS A 36 0.74 16.94 0.12
CA LYS A 36 -0.72 16.81 0.23
C LYS A 36 -1.27 15.86 -0.84
N PHE A 37 -0.79 15.98 -2.09
CA PHE A 37 -1.18 15.10 -3.18
C PHE A 37 -0.79 13.63 -2.90
N ILE A 38 0.44 13.39 -2.45
CA ILE A 38 0.89 12.02 -2.13
C ILE A 38 0.06 11.42 -0.97
N LYS A 39 -0.23 12.17 0.09
CA LYS A 39 -1.11 11.69 1.18
C LYS A 39 -2.53 11.41 0.72
N TYR A 40 -3.04 12.16 -0.26
CA TYR A 40 -4.33 11.87 -0.88
C TYR A 40 -4.30 10.54 -1.66
N GLN A 41 -3.20 10.22 -2.34
CA GLN A 41 -3.00 8.95 -3.04
C GLN A 41 -2.78 7.75 -2.12
N TYR A 42 -2.28 7.99 -0.88
CA TYR A 42 -1.99 6.98 0.12
C TYR A 42 -2.73 7.29 1.43
N PRO A 43 -4.06 7.23 1.45
CA PRO A 43 -4.84 7.60 2.62
C PRO A 43 -4.72 6.56 3.73
N ILE A 44 -4.81 7.00 4.98
CA ILE A 44 -5.06 6.15 6.15
C ILE A 44 -6.58 6.16 6.40
N LYS A 45 -7.27 5.13 5.91
CA LYS A 45 -8.70 4.92 6.17
C LYS A 45 -8.89 3.64 6.97
N TYR A 46 -10.00 3.53 7.70
CA TYR A 46 -10.32 2.36 8.53
C TYR A 46 -9.22 2.02 9.54
N GLN A 47 -8.58 3.06 10.10
CA GLN A 47 -7.37 2.92 10.91
C GLN A 47 -7.56 1.96 12.08
N ASP A 48 -8.64 2.09 12.82
CA ASP A 48 -8.91 1.27 14.01
C ASP A 48 -9.01 -0.22 13.64
N TYR A 49 -9.66 -0.56 12.53
CA TYR A 49 -9.77 -1.94 12.04
C TYR A 49 -8.43 -2.48 11.53
N VAL A 50 -7.70 -1.67 10.74
CA VAL A 50 -6.40 -2.09 10.23
C VAL A 50 -5.41 -2.30 11.36
N GLU A 51 -5.32 -1.39 12.33
CA GLU A 51 -4.40 -1.52 13.46
C GLU A 51 -4.77 -2.71 14.36
N LYS A 52 -6.06 -2.91 14.66
CA LYS A 52 -6.55 -4.05 15.42
C LYS A 52 -6.19 -5.37 14.76
N TYR A 53 -6.70 -5.58 13.55
CA TYR A 53 -6.60 -6.89 12.89
C TYR A 53 -5.21 -7.20 12.34
N SER A 54 -4.40 -6.20 11.99
CA SER A 54 -2.99 -6.44 11.66
C SER A 54 -2.20 -6.90 12.90
N ALA A 55 -2.44 -6.29 14.06
CA ALA A 55 -1.77 -6.69 15.30
C ALA A 55 -2.18 -8.11 15.73
N GLU A 56 -3.48 -8.44 15.70
CA GLU A 56 -4.00 -9.78 16.03
C GLU A 56 -3.40 -10.87 15.13
N ASN A 57 -3.05 -10.56 13.89
CA ASN A 57 -2.49 -11.51 12.93
C ASN A 57 -0.99 -11.35 12.68
N HIS A 58 -0.27 -10.63 13.55
CA HIS A 58 1.18 -10.41 13.49
C HIS A 58 1.68 -9.83 12.15
N LEU A 59 0.89 -8.93 11.56
CA LEU A 59 1.18 -8.28 10.28
C LEU A 59 1.68 -6.85 10.48
N ASN A 60 2.54 -6.40 9.54
CA ASN A 60 2.81 -4.98 9.42
C ASN A 60 1.57 -4.26 8.88
N LYS A 61 1.03 -3.27 9.62
CA LYS A 61 -0.16 -2.51 9.20
C LYS A 61 -0.01 -1.85 7.83
N TYR A 62 1.20 -1.44 7.46
CA TYR A 62 1.45 -0.82 6.16
C TYR A 62 1.39 -1.82 5.01
N PHE A 63 1.65 -3.09 5.27
CA PHE A 63 1.36 -4.17 4.32
C PHE A 63 -0.14 -4.32 4.10
N VAL A 64 -0.95 -4.31 5.15
CA VAL A 64 -2.42 -4.37 5.04
C VAL A 64 -2.95 -3.16 4.25
N TYR A 65 -2.46 -1.94 4.54
CA TYR A 65 -2.81 -0.75 3.74
C TYR A 65 -2.43 -0.88 2.27
N ALA A 66 -1.27 -1.46 1.97
CA ALA A 66 -0.82 -1.68 0.60
C ALA A 66 -1.76 -2.64 -0.14
N VAL A 67 -2.21 -3.72 0.51
CA VAL A 67 -3.19 -4.66 -0.05
C VAL A 67 -4.52 -3.95 -0.31
N ILE A 68 -5.13 -3.29 0.68
CA ILE A 68 -6.40 -2.57 0.52
C ILE A 68 -6.33 -1.54 -0.63
N LYS A 69 -5.22 -0.80 -0.69
CA LYS A 69 -5.01 0.19 -1.76
C LYS A 69 -4.94 -0.47 -3.14
N THR A 70 -4.24 -1.58 -3.25
CA THR A 70 -4.03 -2.27 -4.53
C THR A 70 -5.30 -2.98 -5.01
N GLU A 71 -6.04 -3.60 -4.10
CA GLU A 71 -7.24 -4.37 -4.38
C GLU A 71 -8.45 -3.50 -4.76
N SER A 72 -8.78 -2.54 -3.92
CA SER A 72 -10.03 -1.77 -4.11
C SER A 72 -9.83 -0.25 -4.19
N GLY A 73 -8.63 0.27 -3.86
CA GLY A 73 -8.45 1.70 -3.65
C GLY A 73 -9.31 2.24 -2.50
N PHE A 74 -9.52 1.43 -1.45
CA PHE A 74 -10.35 1.74 -0.29
C PHE A 74 -11.87 1.87 -0.59
N ARG A 75 -12.38 1.11 -1.55
CA ARG A 75 -13.83 1.02 -1.85
C ARG A 75 -14.42 -0.23 -1.19
N PRO A 76 -15.25 -0.08 -0.15
CA PRO A 76 -15.82 -1.22 0.56
C PRO A 76 -16.87 -1.96 -0.27
N ASP A 77 -17.49 -1.28 -1.22
CA ASP A 77 -18.50 -1.77 -2.16
C ASP A 77 -17.91 -2.33 -3.46
N ALA A 78 -16.59 -2.47 -3.55
CA ALA A 78 -15.95 -3.01 -4.75
C ALA A 78 -16.31 -4.47 -4.95
N GLU A 79 -16.70 -4.82 -6.18
CA GLU A 79 -16.87 -6.19 -6.64
C GLU A 79 -16.17 -6.37 -7.99
N SER A 80 -15.39 -7.44 -8.12
CA SER A 80 -14.71 -7.77 -9.37
C SER A 80 -15.61 -8.58 -10.31
N ASN A 81 -15.22 -8.66 -11.58
CA ASN A 81 -15.95 -9.48 -12.57
C ASN A 81 -15.99 -10.99 -12.24
N VAL A 82 -15.11 -11.43 -11.33
CA VAL A 82 -15.04 -12.83 -10.87
C VAL A 82 -15.62 -13.00 -9.45
N GLY A 83 -16.28 -11.96 -8.92
CA GLY A 83 -17.01 -12.02 -7.65
C GLY A 83 -16.18 -11.76 -6.40
N ALA A 84 -14.92 -11.31 -6.50
CA ALA A 84 -14.17 -10.89 -5.32
C ALA A 84 -14.76 -9.60 -4.73
N ARG A 85 -14.87 -9.51 -3.39
CA ARG A 85 -15.64 -8.44 -2.73
C ARG A 85 -14.84 -7.63 -1.72
N GLY A 86 -15.21 -6.34 -1.65
CA GLY A 86 -14.86 -5.42 -0.59
C GLY A 86 -13.44 -4.88 -0.66
N LEU A 87 -12.97 -4.34 0.46
CA LEU A 87 -11.70 -3.61 0.57
C LEU A 87 -10.48 -4.43 0.15
N MET A 88 -10.46 -5.71 0.48
CA MET A 88 -9.34 -6.63 0.25
C MET A 88 -9.66 -7.68 -0.83
N GLN A 89 -10.78 -7.50 -1.58
CA GLN A 89 -11.16 -8.33 -2.72
C GLN A 89 -11.11 -9.85 -2.42
N ILE A 90 -11.82 -10.26 -1.38
CA ILE A 90 -11.86 -11.65 -0.96
C ILE A 90 -12.87 -12.42 -1.82
N MET A 91 -12.44 -13.57 -2.37
CA MET A 91 -13.29 -14.52 -3.08
C MET A 91 -14.10 -15.38 -2.11
N GLU A 92 -15.26 -15.90 -2.54
CA GLU A 92 -16.15 -16.71 -1.71
C GLU A 92 -15.45 -17.97 -1.17
N ASP A 93 -14.78 -18.74 -2.04
CA ASP A 93 -14.03 -19.92 -1.63
C ASP A 93 -12.92 -19.59 -0.61
N THR A 94 -12.30 -18.41 -0.75
CA THR A 94 -11.28 -17.94 0.18
C THR A 94 -11.89 -17.54 1.51
N PHE A 95 -13.04 -16.88 1.49
CA PHE A 95 -13.80 -16.54 2.70
C PHE A 95 -14.18 -17.81 3.47
N ASP A 96 -14.75 -18.80 2.79
CA ASP A 96 -15.17 -20.07 3.38
C ASP A 96 -13.97 -20.82 3.97
N TRP A 97 -12.83 -20.83 3.27
CA TRP A 97 -11.61 -21.42 3.78
C TRP A 97 -11.09 -20.72 5.04
N VAL A 98 -11.07 -19.38 5.06
CA VAL A 98 -10.64 -18.60 6.24
C VAL A 98 -11.61 -18.82 7.40
N LYS A 99 -12.91 -18.84 7.14
CA LYS A 99 -13.98 -19.11 8.09
C LYS A 99 -13.76 -20.47 8.77
N PHE A 100 -13.63 -21.52 7.97
CA PHE A 100 -13.35 -22.87 8.45
C PHE A 100 -12.08 -22.94 9.29
N LYS A 101 -10.98 -22.31 8.82
CA LYS A 101 -9.67 -22.36 9.49
C LYS A 101 -9.65 -21.58 10.80
N SER A 102 -10.49 -20.56 10.95
CA SER A 102 -10.54 -19.70 12.14
C SER A 102 -11.65 -20.04 13.12
N ASP A 103 -12.44 -21.08 12.83
CA ASP A 103 -13.61 -21.47 13.63
C ASP A 103 -14.57 -20.28 13.90
N ASP A 104 -14.82 -19.49 12.87
CA ASP A 104 -15.58 -18.23 12.91
C ASP A 104 -16.84 -18.35 12.06
N ASP A 105 -17.95 -18.75 12.66
CA ASP A 105 -19.20 -19.04 11.96
C ASP A 105 -20.19 -17.86 11.89
N GLU A 106 -19.83 -16.69 12.43
CA GLU A 106 -20.75 -15.57 12.57
C GLU A 106 -21.05 -14.83 11.26
N ALA A 107 -20.03 -14.73 10.36
CA ALA A 107 -20.16 -13.97 9.13
C ALA A 107 -20.67 -14.82 7.95
N VAL A 108 -21.35 -14.17 7.01
CA VAL A 108 -21.71 -14.70 5.69
C VAL A 108 -20.98 -13.94 4.58
N TYR A 109 -20.85 -14.52 3.40
CA TYR A 109 -20.07 -13.90 2.31
C TYR A 109 -20.56 -12.51 1.89
N TYR A 110 -21.83 -12.20 2.08
CA TYR A 110 -22.37 -10.86 1.85
C TYR A 110 -21.72 -9.80 2.76
N ASP A 111 -21.28 -10.18 3.96
CA ASP A 111 -20.62 -9.27 4.90
C ASP A 111 -19.23 -8.82 4.42
N MET A 112 -18.72 -9.36 3.31
CA MET A 112 -17.50 -8.87 2.68
C MET A 112 -17.60 -7.44 2.13
N TYR A 113 -18.80 -6.87 2.04
CA TYR A 113 -19.00 -5.45 1.79
C TYR A 113 -18.90 -4.59 3.07
N ASN A 114 -18.96 -5.19 4.26
CA ASN A 114 -18.69 -4.49 5.50
C ASN A 114 -17.18 -4.31 5.70
N ALA A 115 -16.75 -3.06 5.94
CA ALA A 115 -15.33 -2.73 6.03
C ALA A 115 -14.61 -3.48 7.17
N GLU A 116 -15.22 -3.57 8.35
CA GLU A 116 -14.62 -4.26 9.49
C GLU A 116 -14.47 -5.75 9.21
N THR A 117 -15.54 -6.40 8.76
CA THR A 117 -15.55 -7.84 8.47
C THR A 117 -14.55 -8.17 7.36
N ASN A 118 -14.51 -7.38 6.30
CA ASN A 118 -13.58 -7.60 5.19
C ASN A 118 -12.11 -7.49 5.64
N ILE A 119 -11.76 -6.46 6.42
CA ILE A 119 -10.41 -6.30 6.97
C ILE A 119 -10.07 -7.43 7.95
N LYS A 120 -11.01 -7.86 8.81
CA LYS A 120 -10.85 -8.99 9.73
C LYS A 120 -10.46 -10.26 8.97
N TYR A 121 -11.24 -10.65 7.96
CA TYR A 121 -11.00 -11.86 7.18
C TYR A 121 -9.76 -11.76 6.28
N GLY A 122 -9.52 -10.60 5.67
CA GLY A 122 -8.32 -10.35 4.88
C GLY A 122 -7.04 -10.41 5.71
N CYS A 123 -7.04 -9.86 6.93
CA CYS A 123 -5.90 -9.98 7.84
C CYS A 123 -5.69 -11.42 8.33
N LYS A 124 -6.75 -12.19 8.61
CA LYS A 124 -6.63 -13.62 8.92
C LYS A 124 -5.98 -14.38 7.76
N LEU A 125 -6.44 -14.15 6.52
CA LEU A 125 -5.83 -14.74 5.32
C LEU A 125 -4.34 -14.39 5.21
N LEU A 126 -4.01 -13.10 5.29
CA LEU A 126 -2.61 -12.65 5.24
C LEU A 126 -1.78 -13.24 6.37
N GLY A 127 -2.34 -13.37 7.58
CA GLY A 127 -1.69 -13.99 8.73
C GLY A 127 -1.34 -15.46 8.49
N TYR A 128 -2.28 -16.24 7.91
CA TYR A 128 -2.03 -17.63 7.55
C TYR A 128 -0.94 -17.76 6.48
N LEU A 129 -0.98 -16.90 5.46
CA LEU A 129 0.05 -16.87 4.42
C LEU A 129 1.41 -16.43 4.97
N ASN A 130 1.42 -15.45 5.88
CA ASN A 130 2.66 -14.98 6.52
C ASN A 130 3.29 -16.04 7.43
N ALA A 131 2.48 -16.80 8.16
CA ALA A 131 2.97 -17.92 8.97
C ALA A 131 3.59 -19.05 8.12
N GLU A 132 3.13 -19.22 6.88
CA GLU A 132 3.63 -20.24 5.96
C GLU A 132 4.88 -19.78 5.19
N PHE A 133 4.87 -18.56 4.65
CA PHE A 133 5.89 -18.10 3.70
C PHE A 133 6.92 -17.11 4.29
N GLY A 134 6.59 -16.38 5.36
CA GLY A 134 7.52 -15.58 6.16
C GLY A 134 8.05 -14.29 5.53
N ASN A 135 7.85 -14.04 4.23
CA ASN A 135 8.31 -12.82 3.55
C ASN A 135 7.20 -12.17 2.74
N VAL A 136 7.21 -10.84 2.70
CA VAL A 136 6.12 -10.03 2.11
C VAL A 136 5.89 -10.33 0.64
N GLU A 137 6.95 -10.50 -0.15
CA GLU A 137 6.85 -10.75 -1.59
C GLU A 137 6.16 -12.09 -1.88
N THR A 138 6.57 -13.16 -1.19
CA THR A 138 5.97 -14.50 -1.36
C THR A 138 4.53 -14.53 -0.83
N VAL A 139 4.27 -13.84 0.31
CA VAL A 139 2.89 -13.68 0.85
C VAL A 139 1.99 -12.93 -0.13
N ALA A 140 2.47 -11.83 -0.72
CA ALA A 140 1.70 -11.09 -1.72
C ALA A 140 1.45 -11.93 -2.99
N ALA A 141 2.44 -12.70 -3.44
CA ALA A 141 2.27 -13.63 -4.56
C ALA A 141 1.21 -14.69 -4.24
N ALA A 142 1.23 -15.26 -3.02
CA ALA A 142 0.27 -16.26 -2.57
C ALA A 142 -1.15 -15.69 -2.39
N TYR A 143 -1.26 -14.44 -1.95
CA TYR A 143 -2.54 -13.74 -1.87
C TYR A 143 -3.19 -13.60 -3.25
N HIS A 144 -2.42 -13.21 -4.26
CA HIS A 144 -2.92 -12.94 -5.61
C HIS A 144 -3.07 -14.21 -6.47
N ALA A 145 -2.08 -15.09 -6.48
CA ALA A 145 -2.05 -16.26 -7.34
C ALA A 145 -2.58 -17.53 -6.66
N GLY A 146 -2.81 -17.49 -5.35
CA GLY A 146 -3.18 -18.64 -4.55
C GLY A 146 -1.98 -19.40 -3.97
N ARG A 147 -2.16 -19.90 -2.75
CA ARG A 147 -1.18 -20.66 -1.98
C ARG A 147 -0.59 -21.86 -2.73
N GLY A 148 -1.45 -22.61 -3.47
CA GLY A 148 -1.02 -23.81 -4.19
C GLY A 148 0.02 -23.50 -5.26
N ASN A 149 -0.24 -22.50 -6.11
CA ASN A 149 0.69 -22.08 -7.15
C ASN A 149 2.04 -21.64 -6.58
N VAL A 150 2.03 -20.88 -5.47
CA VAL A 150 3.28 -20.42 -4.85
C VAL A 150 4.08 -21.60 -4.29
N ASN A 151 3.44 -22.59 -3.68
CA ASN A 151 4.13 -23.80 -3.21
C ASN A 151 4.76 -24.58 -4.38
N GLU A 152 4.06 -24.68 -5.52
CA GLU A 152 4.65 -25.28 -6.74
C GLU A 152 5.86 -24.48 -7.24
N TRP A 153 5.77 -23.13 -7.26
CA TRP A 153 6.89 -22.29 -7.69
C TRP A 153 8.09 -22.39 -6.75
N LEU A 154 7.86 -22.44 -5.44
CA LEU A 154 8.94 -22.61 -4.46
C LEU A 154 9.64 -23.97 -4.56
N SER A 155 8.93 -25.03 -5.02
CA SER A 155 9.51 -26.36 -5.25
C SER A 155 10.31 -26.48 -6.54
N ASP A 156 10.19 -25.52 -7.46
CA ASP A 156 10.82 -25.54 -8.78
C ASP A 156 12.08 -24.62 -8.82
N LYS A 157 13.23 -25.21 -9.09
CA LYS A 157 14.52 -24.49 -9.18
C LYS A 157 14.58 -23.40 -10.26
N ARG A 158 13.62 -23.35 -11.17
CA ARG A 158 13.50 -22.27 -12.16
C ARG A 158 12.94 -20.97 -11.54
N TYR A 159 12.26 -21.07 -10.40
CA TYR A 159 11.57 -19.97 -9.77
C TYR A 159 12.03 -19.68 -8.34
N SER A 160 12.64 -20.67 -7.67
CA SER A 160 13.20 -20.53 -6.33
C SER A 160 14.45 -21.37 -6.15
N LEU A 161 15.56 -20.76 -5.80
CA LEU A 161 16.82 -21.46 -5.58
C LEU A 161 16.90 -22.12 -4.19
N ASP A 162 16.29 -21.50 -3.19
CA ASP A 162 16.35 -21.92 -1.79
C ASP A 162 15.07 -22.64 -1.31
N GLY A 163 13.98 -22.58 -2.08
CA GLY A 163 12.67 -23.16 -1.72
C GLY A 163 11.88 -22.29 -0.74
N VAL A 164 12.33 -21.07 -0.44
CA VAL A 164 11.72 -20.14 0.52
C VAL A 164 11.38 -18.81 -0.12
N HIS A 165 12.25 -18.30 -0.98
CA HIS A 165 12.07 -17.04 -1.68
C HIS A 165 11.81 -17.27 -3.16
N LEU A 166 10.91 -16.47 -3.74
CA LEU A 166 10.68 -16.48 -5.18
C LEU A 166 11.70 -15.57 -5.88
N ASP A 167 12.69 -16.18 -6.54
CA ASP A 167 13.63 -15.46 -7.40
C ASP A 167 12.95 -14.96 -8.70
N LYS A 168 11.91 -15.69 -9.12
CA LYS A 168 11.11 -15.36 -10.30
C LYS A 168 9.65 -15.77 -10.11
N ILE A 169 8.75 -14.88 -10.43
CA ILE A 169 7.30 -15.14 -10.46
C ILE A 169 6.90 -15.42 -11.92
N PRO A 170 6.40 -16.63 -12.24
CA PRO A 170 6.15 -17.01 -13.65
C PRO A 170 4.94 -16.30 -14.27
N ILE A 171 3.98 -15.84 -13.45
CA ILE A 171 2.78 -15.14 -13.91
C ILE A 171 3.04 -13.63 -13.83
N SER A 172 3.03 -12.95 -15.00
CA SER A 172 3.35 -11.52 -15.10
C SER A 172 2.42 -10.63 -14.27
N GLU A 173 1.13 -10.94 -14.22
CA GLU A 173 0.14 -10.22 -13.43
C GLU A 173 0.48 -10.30 -11.93
N THR A 174 0.88 -11.48 -11.46
CA THR A 174 1.28 -11.68 -10.07
C THR A 174 2.58 -10.95 -9.75
N ALA A 175 3.57 -10.98 -10.66
CA ALA A 175 4.81 -10.21 -10.50
C ALA A 175 4.52 -8.70 -10.37
N HIS A 176 3.68 -8.14 -11.25
CA HIS A 176 3.26 -6.75 -11.17
C HIS A 176 2.47 -6.42 -9.89
N TYR A 177 1.65 -7.37 -9.41
CA TYR A 177 0.93 -7.22 -8.16
C TYR A 177 1.90 -7.13 -6.98
N VAL A 178 2.88 -8.02 -6.89
CA VAL A 178 3.91 -8.01 -5.85
C VAL A 178 4.68 -6.70 -5.85
N ASP A 179 5.09 -6.21 -7.03
CA ASP A 179 5.77 -4.91 -7.16
C ASP A 179 4.89 -3.74 -6.68
N LYS A 180 3.60 -3.74 -7.00
CA LYS A 180 2.65 -2.72 -6.52
C LYS A 180 2.54 -2.74 -4.99
N ILE A 181 2.42 -3.93 -4.40
CA ILE A 181 2.33 -4.10 -2.95
C ILE A 181 3.59 -3.58 -2.27
N LYS A 182 4.77 -3.99 -2.73
CA LYS A 182 6.06 -3.55 -2.20
C LYS A 182 6.21 -2.03 -2.24
N ASN A 183 6.01 -1.44 -3.41
CA ASN A 183 6.10 0.00 -3.61
C ASN A 183 5.08 0.77 -2.75
N ALA A 184 3.85 0.26 -2.63
CA ALA A 184 2.84 0.88 -1.80
C ALA A 184 3.19 0.80 -0.31
N MET A 185 3.63 -0.35 0.18
CA MET A 185 4.06 -0.55 1.56
C MET A 185 5.22 0.37 1.93
N GLU A 186 6.28 0.43 1.11
CA GLU A 186 7.42 1.34 1.31
C GLU A 186 6.96 2.81 1.37
N LYS A 187 6.01 3.18 0.50
CA LYS A 187 5.45 4.52 0.48
C LYS A 187 4.66 4.84 1.75
N TYR A 188 3.83 3.92 2.23
CA TYR A 188 3.13 4.09 3.51
C TYR A 188 4.12 4.25 4.67
N ILE A 189 5.13 3.40 4.76
CA ILE A 189 6.20 3.50 5.77
C ILE A 189 6.85 4.89 5.71
N SER A 190 7.26 5.34 4.53
CA SER A 190 7.92 6.65 4.36
C SER A 190 7.06 7.85 4.76
N LEU A 191 5.73 7.74 4.64
CA LEU A 191 4.79 8.84 4.92
C LEU A 191 4.31 8.87 6.37
N TYR A 192 4.21 7.70 7.01
CA TYR A 192 3.47 7.56 8.27
C TYR A 192 4.27 6.89 9.39
N ASP A 193 5.36 6.18 9.09
CA ASP A 193 6.25 5.62 10.10
C ASP A 193 7.28 6.69 10.51
N LYS A 194 6.83 7.60 11.39
CA LYS A 194 7.73 8.58 11.98
C LYS A 194 8.44 7.91 13.16
N LYS A 195 9.72 7.60 12.98
CA LYS A 195 10.63 7.32 14.10
C LYS A 195 10.75 8.50 15.03
#